data_c625b9973a3e3dd3bc42afa05df08d55
#
_entry.id   c625b9973a3e3dd3bc42afa05df08d55
#
_cell.length_a   1.000
_cell.length_b   1.000
_cell.length_c   1.000
_cell.angle_alpha   90.00
_cell.angle_beta   90.00
_cell.angle_gamma   90.00
#
_symmetry.space_group_name_H-M   'P 1'
#
loop_
_entity.id
_entity.type
_entity.pdbx_description
1 polymer ?
#
loop_
_entity_poly.entity_id
_entity_poly.type
_entity_poly.pdbx_seq_one_letter_code
_entity_poly.pdbx_strand_id
1 'polypeptide(L)'
;MHDARFDQLAKLLVEYSIRLKRNENVLIESFDVPDEMTIALVRAVRKAGGVAFVQIQRAQVNRAIALDATERQLNLASAHELARMKKMDAYIALRGSNNVTELSDVPVAQMKLLTKKMRPVIDQRVKKTKWVVLRWPTPSMAQLAGMSTEAFEDFYFDVCTLDYRRLQPGMKALKALLERTDRVEIKGPGTDLRFSIKGIPAVICGGDRNIPDGEVFT
;
A
#
# COMPACT_ATOMS: atom_id res chain seq x y z
N MET A 1 20.11 -2.15 15.42
CA MET A 1 19.70 -3.45 16.03
C MET A 1 18.72 -4.07 15.05
N HIS A 2 18.79 -5.38 14.79
CA HIS A 2 17.88 -6.02 13.84
C HIS A 2 16.54 -6.35 14.52
N ASP A 3 15.44 -5.86 13.98
CA ASP A 3 14.08 -6.15 14.47
C ASP A 3 13.50 -7.35 13.70
N ALA A 4 13.22 -8.45 14.41
CA ALA A 4 12.68 -9.66 13.81
C ALA A 4 11.29 -9.47 13.17
N ARG A 5 10.54 -8.44 13.58
CA ARG A 5 9.24 -8.08 13.00
C ARG A 5 9.38 -7.65 11.54
N PHE A 6 10.53 -7.05 11.17
CA PHE A 6 10.81 -6.67 9.78
C PHE A 6 10.93 -7.88 8.86
N ASP A 7 11.59 -8.94 9.32
CA ASP A 7 11.69 -10.18 8.54
C ASP A 7 10.33 -10.88 8.39
N GLN A 8 9.52 -10.87 9.45
CA GLN A 8 8.16 -11.44 9.40
C GLN A 8 7.29 -10.70 8.39
N LEU A 9 7.28 -9.37 8.45
CA LEU A 9 6.53 -8.54 7.52
C LEU A 9 7.05 -8.70 6.09
N ALA A 10 8.37 -8.64 5.88
CA ALA A 10 8.97 -8.83 4.57
C ALA A 10 8.61 -10.20 3.96
N LYS A 11 8.65 -11.26 4.76
CA LYS A 11 8.23 -12.60 4.34
C LYS A 11 6.75 -12.62 3.91
N LEU A 12 5.87 -12.03 4.71
CA LEU A 12 4.43 -11.96 4.42
C LEU A 12 4.19 -11.23 3.10
N LEU A 13 4.81 -10.06 2.89
CA LEU A 13 4.65 -9.27 1.67
C LEU A 13 5.12 -10.03 0.43
N VAL A 14 6.25 -10.74 0.52
CA VAL A 14 6.86 -11.43 -0.61
C VAL A 14 6.16 -12.76 -0.91
N GLU A 15 5.93 -13.60 0.12
CA GLU A 15 5.42 -14.95 -0.09
C GLU A 15 3.88 -15.01 -0.19
N TYR A 16 3.18 -14.17 0.58
CA TYR A 16 1.72 -14.20 0.65
C TYR A 16 1.08 -13.11 -0.21
N SER A 17 1.44 -11.82 -0.01
CA SER A 17 0.76 -10.71 -0.69
C SER A 17 1.02 -10.71 -2.18
N ILE A 18 2.27 -10.66 -2.63
CA ILE A 18 2.61 -10.67 -4.06
C ILE A 18 2.85 -12.06 -4.63
N ARG A 19 2.97 -13.10 -3.80
CA ARG A 19 3.21 -14.49 -4.22
C ARG A 19 4.34 -14.56 -5.26
N LEU A 20 5.49 -14.02 -4.86
CA LEU A 20 6.65 -13.88 -5.74
C LEU A 20 7.12 -15.23 -6.26
N LYS A 21 7.39 -15.31 -7.55
CA LYS A 21 7.96 -16.47 -8.19
C LYS A 21 9.45 -16.25 -8.48
N ARG A 22 10.17 -17.35 -8.71
CA ARG A 22 11.57 -17.31 -9.10
C ARG A 22 11.75 -16.50 -10.40
N ASN A 23 12.82 -15.72 -10.46
CA ASN A 23 13.20 -14.84 -11.57
C ASN A 23 12.24 -13.67 -11.85
N GLU A 24 11.23 -13.44 -11.03
CA GLU A 24 10.38 -12.24 -11.15
C GLU A 24 11.09 -11.00 -10.65
N ASN A 25 10.89 -9.90 -11.36
CA ASN A 25 11.41 -8.57 -11.03
C ASN A 25 10.45 -7.85 -10.08
N VAL A 26 10.97 -7.35 -8.95
CA VAL A 26 10.20 -6.62 -7.94
C VAL A 26 10.73 -5.22 -7.77
N LEU A 27 9.88 -4.20 -7.95
CA LEU A 27 10.20 -2.84 -7.53
C LEU A 27 9.75 -2.63 -6.08
N ILE A 28 10.70 -2.32 -5.22
CA ILE A 28 10.49 -1.92 -3.82
C ILE A 28 10.62 -0.41 -3.75
N GLU A 29 9.54 0.30 -3.41
CA GLU A 29 9.55 1.74 -3.13
C GLU A 29 9.41 1.99 -1.63
N SER A 30 10.39 2.69 -1.04
CA SER A 30 10.44 3.03 0.37
C SER A 30 10.37 4.56 0.55
N PHE A 31 9.27 5.04 1.13
CA PHE A 31 9.03 6.47 1.39
C PHE A 31 9.24 6.74 2.88
N ASP A 32 10.27 7.49 3.25
CA ASP A 32 10.61 7.83 4.64
C ASP A 32 10.57 6.60 5.59
N VAL A 33 11.08 5.48 5.14
CA VAL A 33 11.14 4.21 5.86
C VAL A 33 12.58 3.93 6.25
N PRO A 34 12.86 3.31 7.40
CA PRO A 34 14.20 2.87 7.78
C PRO A 34 14.80 1.91 6.76
N ASP A 35 16.10 2.07 6.50
CA ASP A 35 16.82 1.24 5.53
C ASP A 35 16.78 -0.24 5.91
N GLU A 36 16.74 -0.55 7.21
CA GLU A 36 16.68 -1.92 7.74
C GLU A 36 15.45 -2.69 7.22
N MET A 37 14.28 -2.05 7.14
CA MET A 37 13.09 -2.68 6.57
C MET A 37 13.23 -2.88 5.07
N THR A 38 13.78 -1.93 4.35
CA THR A 38 14.07 -2.06 2.91
C THR A 38 15.06 -3.20 2.65
N ILE A 39 16.09 -3.32 3.49
CA ILE A 39 17.07 -4.41 3.44
C ILE A 39 16.40 -5.78 3.72
N ALA A 40 15.49 -5.84 4.69
CA ALA A 40 14.72 -7.06 4.99
C ALA A 40 13.91 -7.52 3.76
N LEU A 41 13.25 -6.60 3.06
CA LEU A 41 12.55 -6.89 1.81
C LEU A 41 13.47 -7.40 0.71
N VAL A 42 14.62 -6.76 0.49
CA VAL A 42 15.61 -7.21 -0.51
C VAL A 42 16.08 -8.64 -0.19
N ARG A 43 16.33 -8.95 1.09
CA ARG A 43 16.71 -10.30 1.52
C ARG A 43 15.58 -11.32 1.27
N ALA A 44 14.33 -10.95 1.58
CA ALA A 44 13.17 -11.82 1.37
C ALA A 44 12.94 -12.10 -0.11
N VAL A 45 13.01 -11.08 -0.99
CA VAL A 45 12.91 -11.23 -2.44
C VAL A 45 14.00 -12.16 -2.98
N ARG A 46 15.25 -11.96 -2.57
CA ARG A 46 16.38 -12.82 -2.97
C ARG A 46 16.18 -14.26 -2.50
N LYS A 47 15.71 -14.45 -1.26
CA LYS A 47 15.42 -15.79 -0.70
C LYS A 47 14.34 -16.52 -1.47
N ALA A 48 13.33 -15.79 -1.99
CA ALA A 48 12.29 -16.32 -2.86
C ALA A 48 12.77 -16.56 -4.32
N GLY A 49 14.02 -16.19 -4.65
CA GLY A 49 14.59 -16.35 -5.99
C GLY A 49 14.20 -15.25 -6.97
N GLY A 50 13.64 -14.13 -6.51
CA GLY A 50 13.32 -12.98 -7.33
C GLY A 50 14.48 -11.98 -7.44
N VAL A 51 14.28 -10.94 -8.25
CA VAL A 51 15.24 -9.85 -8.49
C VAL A 51 14.68 -8.55 -7.94
N ALA A 52 15.33 -7.97 -6.93
CA ALA A 52 14.91 -6.74 -6.28
C ALA A 52 15.48 -5.51 -6.96
N PHE A 53 14.61 -4.55 -7.27
CA PHE A 53 14.95 -3.18 -7.64
C PHE A 53 14.44 -2.25 -6.54
N VAL A 54 15.26 -1.31 -6.09
CA VAL A 54 14.92 -0.44 -4.95
C VAL A 54 14.87 1.02 -5.39
N GLN A 55 13.87 1.74 -4.89
CA GLN A 55 13.78 3.19 -4.97
C GLN A 55 13.47 3.75 -3.59
N ILE A 56 14.40 4.55 -3.07
CA ILE A 56 14.21 5.28 -1.81
C ILE A 56 13.66 6.66 -2.13
N GLN A 57 12.61 7.05 -1.47
CA GLN A 57 11.90 8.32 -1.62
C GLN A 57 11.95 9.09 -0.29
N ARG A 58 12.00 10.42 -0.39
CA ARG A 58 11.92 11.32 0.76
C ARG A 58 10.81 12.34 0.50
N ALA A 59 9.86 12.47 1.43
CA ALA A 59 8.70 13.35 1.27
C ALA A 59 9.12 14.81 1.04
N GLN A 60 10.11 15.30 1.77
CA GLN A 60 10.65 16.67 1.62
C GLN A 60 11.27 16.89 0.24
N VAL A 61 12.01 15.90 -0.30
CA VAL A 61 12.58 16.00 -1.66
C VAL A 61 11.46 16.00 -2.71
N ASN A 62 10.48 15.12 -2.54
CA ASN A 62 9.33 15.05 -3.43
C ASN A 62 8.52 16.37 -3.41
N ARG A 63 8.36 16.98 -2.22
CA ARG A 63 7.74 18.30 -2.08
C ARG A 63 8.52 19.37 -2.85
N ALA A 64 9.83 19.43 -2.66
CA ALA A 64 10.68 20.41 -3.35
C ALA A 64 10.58 20.28 -4.89
N ILE A 65 10.50 19.06 -5.40
CA ILE A 65 10.28 18.82 -6.84
C ILE A 65 8.85 19.26 -7.24
N ALA A 66 7.84 18.93 -6.44
CA ALA A 66 6.43 19.17 -6.78
C ALA A 66 6.07 20.66 -6.82
N LEU A 67 6.71 21.51 -6.01
CA LEU A 67 6.45 22.96 -5.94
C LEU A 67 6.59 23.66 -7.31
N ASP A 68 7.66 23.33 -8.05
CA ASP A 68 8.02 24.01 -9.30
C ASP A 68 8.17 23.05 -10.50
N ALA A 69 7.58 21.85 -10.41
CA ALA A 69 7.69 20.86 -11.47
C ALA A 69 7.12 21.37 -12.79
N THR A 70 7.95 21.41 -13.83
CA THR A 70 7.50 21.75 -15.18
C THR A 70 6.83 20.56 -15.85
N GLU A 71 5.93 20.83 -16.79
CA GLU A 71 5.28 19.77 -17.57
C GLU A 71 6.30 18.91 -18.34
N ARG A 72 7.37 19.51 -18.85
CA ARG A 72 8.49 18.81 -19.52
C ARG A 72 9.16 17.83 -18.56
N GLN A 73 9.47 18.27 -17.34
CA GLN A 73 10.10 17.44 -16.32
C GLN A 73 9.20 16.24 -15.94
N LEU A 74 7.91 16.49 -15.72
CA LEU A 74 6.96 15.44 -15.37
C LEU A 74 6.71 14.44 -16.49
N ASN A 75 6.70 14.91 -17.77
CA ASN A 75 6.61 14.00 -18.91
C ASN A 75 7.82 13.07 -19.00
N LEU A 76 9.03 13.59 -18.80
CA LEU A 76 10.26 12.79 -18.83
C LEU A 76 10.30 11.80 -17.65
N ALA A 77 9.99 12.26 -16.44
CA ALA A 77 9.92 11.42 -15.26
C ALA A 77 8.90 10.27 -15.45
N SER A 78 7.69 10.59 -15.92
CA SER A 78 6.66 9.59 -16.18
C SER A 78 7.09 8.57 -17.25
N ALA A 79 7.76 9.00 -18.30
CA ALA A 79 8.26 8.09 -19.36
C ALA A 79 9.30 7.09 -18.80
N HIS A 80 10.25 7.56 -17.99
CA HIS A 80 11.25 6.70 -17.35
C HIS A 80 10.63 5.73 -16.36
N GLU A 81 9.74 6.22 -15.50
CA GLU A 81 9.05 5.38 -14.52
C GLU A 81 8.16 4.32 -15.20
N LEU A 82 7.46 4.69 -16.26
CA LEU A 82 6.64 3.75 -17.03
C LEU A 82 7.49 2.67 -17.72
N ALA A 83 8.62 3.07 -18.32
CA ALA A 83 9.55 2.13 -18.96
C ALA A 83 10.11 1.12 -17.94
N ARG A 84 10.45 1.58 -16.74
CA ARG A 84 10.87 0.73 -15.64
C ARG A 84 9.73 -0.18 -15.17
N MET A 85 8.55 0.40 -14.90
CA MET A 85 7.41 -0.35 -14.37
C MET A 85 6.93 -1.47 -15.31
N LYS A 86 7.04 -1.28 -16.62
CA LYS A 86 6.75 -2.31 -17.63
C LYS A 86 7.65 -3.54 -17.55
N LYS A 87 8.81 -3.44 -16.90
CA LYS A 87 9.77 -4.54 -16.71
C LYS A 87 9.61 -5.23 -15.36
N MET A 88 8.67 -4.77 -14.53
CA MET A 88 8.42 -5.32 -13.21
C MET A 88 7.24 -6.27 -13.22
N ASP A 89 7.42 -7.43 -12.59
CA ASP A 89 6.36 -8.42 -12.38
C ASP A 89 5.58 -8.12 -11.10
N ALA A 90 6.25 -7.50 -10.13
CA ALA A 90 5.66 -7.15 -8.85
C ALA A 90 6.14 -5.79 -8.33
N TYR A 91 5.34 -5.23 -7.41
CA TYR A 91 5.58 -3.95 -6.77
C TYR A 91 5.26 -4.02 -5.28
N ILE A 92 6.16 -3.52 -4.44
CA ILE A 92 5.97 -3.36 -3.00
C ILE A 92 6.23 -1.90 -2.65
N ALA A 93 5.29 -1.23 -1.98
CA ALA A 93 5.53 0.11 -1.47
C ALA A 93 5.30 0.21 0.03
N LEU A 94 6.29 0.73 0.72
CA LEU A 94 6.22 1.14 2.11
C LEU A 94 6.12 2.67 2.15
N ARG A 95 5.04 3.19 2.74
CA ARG A 95 4.74 4.63 2.75
C ARG A 95 4.77 5.18 4.16
N GLY A 96 5.95 5.62 4.60
CA GLY A 96 6.13 6.44 5.78
C GLY A 96 5.78 7.90 5.49
N SER A 97 5.56 8.65 6.56
CA SER A 97 5.42 10.09 6.51
C SER A 97 5.84 10.66 7.86
N ASN A 98 6.94 11.37 7.88
CA ASN A 98 7.41 12.05 9.09
C ASN A 98 6.54 13.27 9.42
N ASN A 99 5.90 13.85 8.40
CA ASN A 99 4.92 14.91 8.52
C ASN A 99 3.76 14.64 7.55
N VAL A 100 2.56 14.38 8.06
CA VAL A 100 1.39 14.04 7.24
C VAL A 100 0.92 15.20 6.36
N THR A 101 1.29 16.42 6.69
CA THR A 101 0.98 17.64 5.94
C THR A 101 2.13 18.16 5.09
N GLU A 102 3.18 17.34 4.84
CA GLU A 102 4.39 17.79 4.12
C GLU A 102 4.11 18.40 2.75
N LEU A 103 3.05 17.99 2.07
CA LEU A 103 2.66 18.50 0.75
C LEU A 103 1.55 19.55 0.78
N SER A 104 1.15 20.06 1.97
CA SER A 104 -0.03 20.92 2.12
C SER A 104 0.08 22.28 1.43
N ASP A 105 1.28 22.78 1.23
CA ASP A 105 1.58 24.05 0.56
C ASP A 105 1.92 23.91 -0.93
N VAL A 106 1.93 22.68 -1.47
CA VAL A 106 2.06 22.48 -2.92
C VAL A 106 0.77 22.91 -3.60
N PRO A 107 0.84 23.82 -4.60
CA PRO A 107 -0.35 24.30 -5.28
C PRO A 107 -1.20 23.18 -5.86
N VAL A 108 -2.52 23.27 -5.71
CA VAL A 108 -3.47 22.25 -6.19
C VAL A 108 -3.31 21.98 -7.70
N ALA A 109 -2.99 23.00 -8.48
CA ALA A 109 -2.72 22.87 -9.92
C ALA A 109 -1.51 21.95 -10.19
N GLN A 110 -0.43 22.09 -9.41
CA GLN A 110 0.76 21.27 -9.50
C GLN A 110 0.47 19.81 -9.12
N MET A 111 -0.27 19.61 -8.02
CA MET A 111 -0.68 18.26 -7.60
C MET A 111 -1.56 17.57 -8.66
N LYS A 112 -2.48 18.30 -9.27
CA LYS A 112 -3.31 17.79 -10.38
C LYS A 112 -2.44 17.42 -11.60
N LEU A 113 -1.49 18.29 -11.97
CA LEU A 113 -0.59 18.04 -13.09
C LEU A 113 0.26 16.79 -12.84
N LEU A 114 0.89 16.68 -11.66
CA LEU A 114 1.69 15.52 -11.26
C LEU A 114 0.84 14.23 -11.32
N THR A 115 -0.34 14.24 -10.71
CA THR A 115 -1.25 13.07 -10.72
C THR A 115 -1.63 12.66 -12.15
N LYS A 116 -1.96 13.64 -13.01
CA LYS A 116 -2.30 13.40 -14.42
C LYS A 116 -1.13 12.75 -15.17
N LYS A 117 0.09 13.28 -15.00
CA LYS A 117 1.28 12.80 -15.70
C LYS A 117 1.73 11.43 -15.21
N MET A 118 1.58 11.13 -13.91
CA MET A 118 1.94 9.83 -13.34
C MET A 118 0.87 8.76 -13.53
N ARG A 119 -0.32 9.10 -14.01
CA ARG A 119 -1.42 8.15 -14.20
C ARG A 119 -1.06 6.90 -15.01
N PRO A 120 -0.31 6.99 -16.14
CA PRO A 120 0.09 5.80 -16.90
C PRO A 120 0.95 4.81 -16.09
N VAL A 121 1.81 5.32 -15.20
CA VAL A 121 2.65 4.50 -14.31
C VAL A 121 1.78 3.77 -13.29
N ILE A 122 0.83 4.49 -12.69
CA ILE A 122 -0.13 3.92 -11.73
C ILE A 122 -0.98 2.85 -12.40
N ASP A 123 -1.50 3.12 -13.60
CA ASP A 123 -2.32 2.15 -14.34
C ASP A 123 -1.54 0.89 -14.72
N GLN A 124 -0.27 1.01 -15.12
CA GLN A 124 0.62 -0.12 -15.36
C GLN A 124 0.80 -0.97 -14.09
N ARG A 125 1.10 -0.31 -12.97
CA ARG A 125 1.28 -0.94 -11.66
C ARG A 125 0.04 -1.71 -11.23
N VAL A 126 -1.11 -1.04 -11.20
CA VAL A 126 -2.36 -1.60 -10.64
C VAL A 126 -2.95 -2.68 -11.52
N LYS A 127 -2.87 -2.52 -12.85
CA LYS A 127 -3.55 -3.40 -13.81
C LYS A 127 -2.68 -4.54 -14.34
N LYS A 128 -1.34 -4.40 -14.28
CA LYS A 128 -0.40 -5.30 -14.99
C LYS A 128 0.65 -5.94 -14.10
N THR A 129 0.75 -5.54 -12.83
CA THR A 129 1.69 -6.16 -11.88
C THR A 129 0.95 -6.70 -10.66
N LYS A 130 1.57 -7.64 -9.98
CA LYS A 130 1.20 -7.97 -8.60
C LYS A 130 1.68 -6.84 -7.71
N TRP A 131 0.85 -6.35 -6.80
CA TRP A 131 1.27 -5.22 -5.97
C TRP A 131 0.75 -5.33 -4.55
N VAL A 132 1.54 -4.81 -3.62
CA VAL A 132 1.13 -4.58 -2.23
C VAL A 132 1.66 -3.23 -1.75
N VAL A 133 0.83 -2.51 -1.03
CA VAL A 133 1.15 -1.21 -0.45
C VAL A 133 0.74 -1.21 1.01
N LEU A 134 1.61 -0.65 1.87
CA LEU A 134 1.30 -0.44 3.28
C LEU A 134 1.84 0.90 3.78
N ARG A 135 1.20 1.43 4.82
CA ARG A 135 1.76 2.55 5.57
C ARG A 135 2.92 2.04 6.43
N TRP A 136 3.85 2.92 6.78
CA TRP A 136 4.89 2.62 7.74
C TRP A 136 4.59 3.35 9.05
N PRO A 137 4.72 2.69 10.22
CA PRO A 137 4.45 3.33 11.50
C PRO A 137 5.51 4.39 11.78
N THR A 138 5.09 5.65 11.71
CA THR A 138 5.96 6.80 11.99
C THR A 138 5.50 7.50 13.26
N PRO A 139 6.36 8.27 13.95
CA PRO A 139 5.95 9.08 15.10
C PRO A 139 4.75 10.00 14.79
N SER A 140 4.66 10.52 13.56
CA SER A 140 3.50 11.35 13.15
C SER A 140 2.19 10.56 13.12
N MET A 141 2.23 9.28 12.73
CA MET A 141 1.04 8.41 12.76
C MET A 141 0.66 8.03 14.19
N ALA A 142 1.64 7.71 15.04
CA ALA A 142 1.41 7.46 16.46
C ALA A 142 0.76 8.65 17.15
N GLN A 143 1.23 9.87 16.87
CA GLN A 143 0.65 11.12 17.37
C GLN A 143 -0.80 11.30 16.92
N LEU A 144 -1.11 11.05 15.65
CA LEU A 144 -2.50 11.12 15.15
C LEU A 144 -3.41 10.07 15.79
N ALA A 145 -2.86 8.91 16.15
CA ALA A 145 -3.58 7.85 16.86
C ALA A 145 -3.69 8.09 18.37
N GLY A 146 -3.08 9.18 18.92
CA GLY A 146 -3.04 9.44 20.36
C GLY A 146 -2.24 8.39 21.15
N MET A 147 -1.25 7.76 20.54
CA MET A 147 -0.44 6.69 21.11
C MET A 147 1.04 7.09 21.21
N SER A 148 1.78 6.43 22.11
CA SER A 148 3.25 6.49 22.06
C SER A 148 3.76 5.80 20.80
N THR A 149 4.96 6.18 20.34
CA THR A 149 5.56 5.57 19.14
C THR A 149 5.68 4.05 19.29
N GLU A 150 6.21 3.58 20.41
CA GLU A 150 6.41 2.16 20.69
C GLU A 150 5.07 1.39 20.71
N ALA A 151 4.06 1.88 21.42
CA ALA A 151 2.74 1.24 21.48
C ALA A 151 2.06 1.19 20.10
N PHE A 152 2.25 2.24 19.28
CA PHE A 152 1.72 2.25 17.92
C PHE A 152 2.47 1.28 16.98
N GLU A 153 3.79 1.16 17.10
CA GLU A 153 4.59 0.19 16.36
C GLU A 153 4.17 -1.25 16.71
N ASP A 154 4.03 -1.57 18.00
CA ASP A 154 3.57 -2.89 18.44
C ASP A 154 2.20 -3.21 17.87
N PHE A 155 1.22 -2.32 18.04
CA PHE A 155 -0.10 -2.47 17.41
C PHE A 155 -0.02 -2.65 15.89
N TYR A 156 0.81 -1.85 15.21
CA TYR A 156 0.98 -1.94 13.77
C TYR A 156 1.50 -3.29 13.33
N PHE A 157 2.58 -3.80 13.96
CA PHE A 157 3.14 -5.09 13.59
C PHE A 157 2.20 -6.25 13.93
N ASP A 158 1.48 -6.18 15.04
CA ASP A 158 0.48 -7.17 15.40
C ASP A 158 -0.59 -7.33 14.32
N VAL A 159 -1.14 -6.21 13.82
CA VAL A 159 -2.18 -6.26 12.77
C VAL A 159 -1.62 -6.53 11.38
N CYS A 160 -0.41 -6.05 11.07
CA CYS A 160 0.19 -6.23 9.73
C CYS A 160 0.78 -7.61 9.50
N THR A 161 1.15 -8.34 10.56
CA THR A 161 1.72 -9.70 10.47
C THR A 161 0.73 -10.81 10.75
N LEU A 162 -0.56 -10.51 10.79
CA LEU A 162 -1.63 -11.51 10.95
C LEU A 162 -1.55 -12.60 9.86
N ASP A 163 -1.95 -13.79 10.23
CA ASP A 163 -2.15 -14.88 9.25
C ASP A 163 -3.49 -14.66 8.50
N TYR A 164 -3.44 -13.89 7.43
CA TYR A 164 -4.60 -13.58 6.59
C TYR A 164 -5.29 -14.82 5.99
N ARG A 165 -4.59 -15.97 5.91
CA ARG A 165 -5.21 -17.24 5.47
C ARG A 165 -6.29 -17.69 6.42
N ARG A 166 -6.12 -17.44 7.72
CA ARG A 166 -7.11 -17.82 8.75
C ARG A 166 -8.39 -16.98 8.67
N LEU A 167 -8.33 -15.77 8.09
CA LEU A 167 -9.50 -14.91 7.90
C LEU A 167 -10.33 -15.31 6.66
N GLN A 168 -9.73 -16.00 5.70
CA GLN A 168 -10.35 -16.34 4.42
C GLN A 168 -11.73 -17.05 4.53
N PRO A 169 -11.96 -18.03 5.42
CA PRO A 169 -13.26 -18.69 5.54
C PRO A 169 -14.37 -17.71 5.94
N GLY A 170 -14.13 -16.86 6.93
CA GLY A 170 -15.09 -15.85 7.40
C GLY A 170 -15.39 -14.81 6.31
N MET A 171 -14.36 -14.32 5.62
CA MET A 171 -14.52 -13.37 4.53
C MET A 171 -15.32 -13.96 3.35
N LYS A 172 -15.11 -15.24 3.01
CA LYS A 172 -15.89 -15.92 1.97
C LYS A 172 -17.36 -16.06 2.36
N ALA A 173 -17.65 -16.38 3.62
CA ALA A 173 -19.00 -16.48 4.13
C ALA A 173 -19.72 -15.11 4.07
N LEU A 174 -19.04 -14.04 4.49
CA LEU A 174 -19.57 -12.68 4.43
C LEU A 174 -19.78 -12.22 2.98
N LYS A 175 -18.83 -12.48 2.07
CA LYS A 175 -18.98 -12.21 0.65
C LYS A 175 -20.24 -12.88 0.08
N ALA A 176 -20.44 -14.17 0.34
CA ALA A 176 -21.60 -14.90 -0.12
C ALA A 176 -22.91 -14.35 0.46
N LEU A 177 -22.89 -13.84 1.70
CA LEU A 177 -24.04 -13.15 2.30
C LEU A 177 -24.34 -11.84 1.57
N LEU A 178 -23.34 -10.98 1.36
CA LEU A 178 -23.51 -9.69 0.67
C LEU A 178 -24.06 -9.88 -0.76
N GLU A 179 -23.50 -10.82 -1.53
CA GLU A 179 -23.90 -11.06 -2.93
C GLU A 179 -25.34 -11.57 -3.10
N ARG A 180 -25.93 -12.20 -2.09
CA ARG A 180 -27.36 -12.61 -2.10
C ARG A 180 -28.29 -11.62 -1.43
N THR A 181 -27.77 -10.56 -0.81
CA THR A 181 -28.54 -9.54 -0.10
C THR A 181 -29.02 -8.48 -1.09
N ASP A 182 -30.29 -8.10 -0.98
CA ASP A 182 -30.85 -6.94 -1.68
C ASP A 182 -30.85 -5.71 -0.75
N ARG A 183 -31.45 -5.83 0.42
CA ARG A 183 -31.69 -4.69 1.31
C ARG A 183 -30.78 -4.72 2.51
N VAL A 184 -30.19 -3.56 2.79
CA VAL A 184 -29.40 -3.28 3.98
C VAL A 184 -30.09 -2.23 4.81
N GLU A 185 -30.15 -2.46 6.11
CA GLU A 185 -30.67 -1.51 7.11
C GLU A 185 -29.58 -1.27 8.15
N ILE A 186 -29.25 0.01 8.39
CA ILE A 186 -28.29 0.45 9.41
C ILE A 186 -29.01 1.33 10.39
N LYS A 187 -29.07 0.91 11.67
CA LYS A 187 -29.70 1.65 12.77
C LYS A 187 -28.66 1.97 13.85
N GLY A 188 -28.70 3.20 14.34
CA GLY A 188 -27.85 3.69 15.44
C GLY A 188 -28.36 5.01 15.96
N PRO A 189 -27.72 5.59 16.97
CA PRO A 189 -28.08 6.93 17.45
C PRO A 189 -28.02 7.94 16.31
N GLY A 190 -29.17 8.58 16.01
CA GLY A 190 -29.31 9.54 14.92
C GLY A 190 -29.23 8.95 13.50
N THR A 191 -29.28 7.62 13.35
CA THR A 191 -29.14 6.95 12.05
C THR A 191 -30.25 5.92 11.83
N ASP A 192 -31.03 6.09 10.74
CA ASP A 192 -31.93 5.07 10.17
C ASP A 192 -31.75 5.10 8.65
N LEU A 193 -30.84 4.26 8.13
CA LEU A 193 -30.45 4.23 6.72
C LEU A 193 -30.90 2.90 6.09
N ARG A 194 -31.55 2.97 4.94
CA ARG A 194 -31.99 1.81 4.15
C ARG A 194 -31.60 1.98 2.70
N PHE A 195 -30.99 0.96 2.12
CA PHE A 195 -30.59 0.99 0.71
C PHE A 195 -30.50 -0.43 0.13
N SER A 196 -30.43 -0.50 -1.20
CA SER A 196 -30.26 -1.76 -1.94
C SER A 196 -28.82 -1.93 -2.38
N ILE A 197 -28.29 -3.16 -2.25
CA ILE A 197 -27.01 -3.60 -2.79
C ILE A 197 -27.18 -4.69 -3.85
N LYS A 198 -28.39 -4.89 -4.34
CA LYS A 198 -28.72 -5.93 -5.31
C LYS A 198 -27.87 -5.82 -6.58
N GLY A 199 -27.17 -6.88 -6.91
CA GLY A 199 -26.34 -6.95 -8.10
C GLY A 199 -24.98 -6.23 -7.99
N ILE A 200 -24.63 -5.66 -6.82
CA ILE A 200 -23.31 -5.10 -6.58
C ILE A 200 -22.39 -6.24 -6.12
N PRO A 201 -21.24 -6.49 -6.79
CA PRO A 201 -20.35 -7.57 -6.40
C PRO A 201 -19.64 -7.24 -5.09
N ALA A 202 -19.46 -8.22 -4.22
CA ALA A 202 -18.66 -8.08 -3.02
C ALA A 202 -17.21 -8.45 -3.27
N VAL A 203 -16.29 -7.66 -2.68
CA VAL A 203 -14.84 -7.78 -2.82
C VAL A 203 -14.24 -8.21 -1.48
N ILE A 204 -13.40 -9.24 -1.51
CA ILE A 204 -12.59 -9.67 -0.36
C ILE A 204 -11.25 -8.95 -0.42
N CYS A 205 -10.86 -8.31 0.67
CA CYS A 205 -9.56 -7.70 0.90
C CYS A 205 -8.80 -8.54 1.94
N GLY A 206 -7.94 -9.42 1.47
CA GLY A 206 -7.32 -10.46 2.31
C GLY A 206 -5.80 -10.35 2.41
N GLY A 207 -5.22 -9.16 2.34
CA GLY A 207 -3.78 -8.92 2.48
C GLY A 207 -2.97 -9.18 1.21
N ASP A 208 -3.63 -9.21 0.04
CA ASP A 208 -2.99 -9.42 -1.26
C ASP A 208 -2.76 -8.12 -2.04
N ARG A 209 -3.15 -6.96 -1.50
CA ARG A 209 -2.94 -5.62 -2.10
C ARG A 209 -2.58 -4.55 -1.07
N ASN A 210 -3.32 -4.50 0.01
CA ASN A 210 -3.04 -3.58 1.12
C ASN A 210 -2.70 -4.38 2.38
N ILE A 211 -1.89 -3.78 3.27
CA ILE A 211 -1.60 -4.27 4.61
C ILE A 211 -1.66 -3.06 5.56
N PRO A 212 -2.35 -3.13 6.71
CA PRO A 212 -3.22 -4.24 7.13
C PRO A 212 -4.48 -4.36 6.27
N ASP A 213 -5.15 -5.50 6.39
CA ASP A 213 -6.33 -5.83 5.59
C ASP A 213 -7.26 -6.76 6.39
N GLY A 214 -8.32 -7.30 5.79
CA GLY A 214 -9.24 -8.24 6.44
C GLY A 214 -10.70 -7.80 6.37
N GLU A 215 -11.06 -7.06 5.34
CA GLU A 215 -12.43 -6.58 5.11
C GLU A 215 -13.11 -7.26 3.92
N VAL A 216 -14.42 -7.19 3.92
CA VAL A 216 -15.27 -7.51 2.76
C VAL A 216 -16.22 -6.33 2.56
N PHE A 217 -16.24 -5.79 1.37
CA PHE A 217 -17.11 -4.66 1.03
C PHE A 217 -17.87 -4.89 -0.28
N THR A 218 -18.92 -4.10 -0.46
CA THR A 218 -19.76 -4.10 -1.65
C THR A 218 -20.19 -2.66 -1.98
#